data_8b9967b6d4e1836f9f5b4351754afcb6
#
_entry.id   8b9967b6d4e1836f9f5b4351754afcb6
#
_cell.length_a   1.000
_cell.length_b   1.000
_cell.length_c   1.000
_cell.angle_alpha   90.00
_cell.angle_beta   90.00
_cell.angle_gamma   90.00
#
_symmetry.space_group_name_H-M   'P 1'
#
loop_
_entity.id
_entity.type
_entity.pdbx_description
1 polymer ?
#
loop_
_entity_poly.entity_id
_entity_poly.type
_entity_poly.pdbx_seq_one_letter_code
_entity_poly.pdbx_strand_id
1 'polypeptide(L)'
;TLGFNWKGFDFSAAGSGAFGMQAMQCYRTALLANPYANYTSDVLNRWHGAGTSNSVPRLVVGSENNQWISTYYMQNTDYFKLQNITIGYDFTRLFKSPFSQIRLYAQAQNLCTITKYSGVDPEIGSNGGGKYGWARGIDTGLYPTARTYVVGVTLKY
;
A
#
# COMPACT_ATOMS: atom_id res chain seq x y z
N THR A 1 -12.28 0.67 -13.65
CA THR A 1 -12.46 -0.78 -13.92
C THR A 1 -12.47 -1.01 -15.41
N LEU A 2 -11.75 -1.99 -15.85
CA LEU A 2 -11.73 -2.49 -17.23
C LEU A 2 -12.22 -3.94 -17.22
N GLY A 3 -12.98 -4.33 -18.24
CA GLY A 3 -13.44 -5.71 -18.39
C GLY A 3 -13.74 -6.03 -19.84
N PHE A 4 -13.50 -7.28 -20.23
CA PHE A 4 -13.91 -7.77 -21.54
C PHE A 4 -14.28 -9.27 -21.47
N ASN A 5 -15.12 -9.69 -22.40
CA ASN A 5 -15.51 -11.08 -22.58
C ASN A 5 -15.29 -11.49 -24.04
N TRP A 6 -14.66 -12.63 -24.28
CA TRP A 6 -14.41 -13.12 -25.62
C TRP A 6 -14.37 -14.65 -25.68
N LYS A 7 -15.27 -15.25 -26.43
CA LYS A 7 -15.33 -16.70 -26.69
C LYS A 7 -15.25 -17.59 -25.42
N GLY A 8 -15.91 -17.19 -24.34
CA GLY A 8 -15.89 -17.89 -23.05
C GLY A 8 -14.78 -17.44 -22.09
N PHE A 9 -13.82 -16.66 -22.56
CA PHE A 9 -12.83 -16.01 -21.71
C PHE A 9 -13.39 -14.71 -21.15
N ASP A 10 -13.26 -14.49 -19.85
CA ASP A 10 -13.59 -13.25 -19.18
C ASP A 10 -12.38 -12.70 -18.43
N PHE A 11 -12.23 -11.39 -18.50
CA PHE A 11 -11.21 -10.64 -17.81
C PHE A 11 -11.81 -9.40 -17.18
N SER A 12 -11.42 -9.12 -15.94
CA SER A 12 -11.70 -7.84 -15.31
C SER A 12 -10.51 -7.38 -14.48
N ALA A 13 -10.26 -6.08 -14.51
CA ALA A 13 -9.25 -5.42 -13.69
C ALA A 13 -9.82 -4.15 -13.09
N ALA A 14 -9.62 -3.96 -11.79
CA ALA A 14 -10.01 -2.76 -11.06
C ALA A 14 -8.81 -2.18 -10.34
N GLY A 15 -8.64 -0.89 -10.45
CA GLY A 15 -7.59 -0.15 -9.75
C GLY A 15 -8.12 1.17 -9.22
N SER A 16 -7.40 1.71 -8.26
CA SER A 16 -7.61 3.04 -7.70
C SER A 16 -6.28 3.77 -7.56
N GLY A 17 -6.32 5.06 -7.51
CA GLY A 17 -5.14 5.88 -7.28
C GLY A 17 -5.51 7.22 -6.68
N ALA A 18 -4.57 7.81 -5.99
CA ALA A 18 -4.67 9.17 -5.47
C ALA A 18 -3.37 9.92 -5.80
N PHE A 19 -3.51 11.17 -6.19
CA PHE A 19 -2.41 12.02 -6.61
C PHE A 19 -2.51 13.40 -5.95
N GLY A 20 -1.36 14.04 -5.76
CA GLY A 20 -1.27 15.32 -5.06
C GLY A 20 -1.43 15.19 -3.55
N MET A 21 -1.19 14.02 -3.00
CA MET A 21 -1.33 13.74 -1.57
C MET A 21 0.00 13.81 -0.85
N GLN A 22 -0.05 14.29 0.39
CA GLN A 22 1.08 14.28 1.31
C GLN A 22 0.66 13.70 2.64
N ALA A 23 1.58 13.02 3.30
CA ALA A 23 1.38 12.53 4.65
C ALA A 23 2.62 12.72 5.52
N MET A 24 2.39 12.85 6.81
CA MET A 24 3.42 12.92 7.82
C MET A 24 3.72 11.54 8.39
N GLN A 25 4.97 11.10 8.30
CA GLN A 25 5.44 9.83 8.85
C GLN A 25 5.72 9.94 10.35
N CYS A 26 4.69 9.89 11.18
CA CYS A 26 4.83 10.06 12.63
C CYS A 26 5.66 8.97 13.30
N TYR A 27 5.64 7.74 12.80
CA TYR A 27 6.46 6.66 13.37
C TYR A 27 7.97 6.94 13.27
N ARG A 28 8.43 7.74 12.28
CA ARG A 28 9.85 8.12 12.17
C ARG A 28 10.30 9.06 13.27
N THR A 29 9.42 9.91 13.77
CA THR A 29 9.77 10.83 14.86
C THR A 29 10.16 10.06 16.12
N ALA A 30 9.39 9.02 16.45
CA ALA A 30 9.68 8.16 17.59
C ALA A 30 10.97 7.34 17.40
N LEU A 31 11.21 6.84 16.18
CA LEU A 31 12.41 6.04 15.89
C LEU A 31 13.70 6.83 16.00
N LEU A 32 13.72 8.12 15.60
CA LEU A 32 14.93 8.95 15.62
C LEU A 32 15.32 9.44 17.03
N ALA A 33 14.40 9.36 18.00
CA ALA A 33 14.64 9.88 19.34
C ALA A 33 14.72 8.78 20.41
N ASN A 34 14.37 7.55 20.09
CA ASN A 34 14.34 6.47 21.06
C ASN A 34 15.74 5.85 21.24
N PRO A 35 16.34 5.94 22.43
CA PRO A 35 17.66 5.36 22.70
C PRO A 35 17.68 3.82 22.73
N TYR A 36 16.51 3.20 22.82
CA TYR A 36 16.37 1.74 22.96
C TYR A 36 15.87 1.04 21.70
N ALA A 37 15.74 1.78 20.58
CA ALA A 37 15.29 1.21 19.30
C ALA A 37 16.41 1.18 18.27
N ASN A 38 16.31 0.25 17.32
CA ASN A 38 17.17 0.26 16.14
C ASN A 38 16.78 1.43 15.23
N TYR A 39 17.77 2.07 14.65
CA TYR A 39 17.57 3.17 13.71
C TYR A 39 17.42 2.67 12.28
N THR A 40 16.74 3.45 11.45
CA THR A 40 16.67 3.20 10.01
C THR A 40 18.01 3.49 9.33
N SER A 41 18.26 2.89 8.17
CA SER A 41 19.54 3.01 7.45
C SER A 41 19.88 4.46 6.99
N ASP A 42 18.88 5.31 6.82
CA ASP A 42 19.06 6.72 6.49
C ASP A 42 19.84 7.50 7.57
N VAL A 43 19.85 7.02 8.82
CA VAL A 43 20.70 7.60 9.90
C VAL A 43 22.18 7.51 9.59
N LEU A 44 22.63 6.61 8.74
CA LEU A 44 24.02 6.54 8.29
C LEU A 44 24.44 7.83 7.54
N ASN A 45 23.50 8.50 6.88
CA ASN A 45 23.69 9.73 6.13
C ASN A 45 23.37 10.99 6.96
N ARG A 46 23.32 10.89 8.30
CA ARG A 46 23.00 11.99 9.20
C ARG A 46 24.05 13.09 9.18
N TRP A 47 23.66 14.27 9.56
CA TRP A 47 24.60 15.36 9.83
C TRP A 47 25.45 15.03 11.06
N HIS A 48 26.76 15.10 10.95
CA HIS A 48 27.73 14.93 12.05
C HIS A 48 28.88 15.94 11.96
N GLY A 49 28.72 17.00 11.16
CA GLY A 49 29.68 18.08 10.98
C GLY A 49 29.43 18.84 9.67
N ALA A 50 30.07 19.96 9.49
CA ALA A 50 29.94 20.79 8.30
C ALA A 50 30.24 19.97 7.03
N GLY A 51 29.36 20.03 6.03
CA GLY A 51 29.53 19.36 4.74
C GLY A 51 29.14 17.87 4.71
N THR A 52 28.65 17.29 5.81
CA THR A 52 28.31 15.83 5.86
C THR A 52 26.90 15.50 5.41
N SER A 53 25.92 16.34 5.70
CA SER A 53 24.55 16.19 5.22
C SER A 53 23.77 17.50 5.30
N ASN A 54 22.91 17.73 4.30
CA ASN A 54 21.94 18.83 4.29
C ASN A 54 20.49 18.32 4.33
N SER A 55 20.29 17.01 4.35
CA SER A 55 18.96 16.38 4.25
C SER A 55 18.57 15.59 5.49
N VAL A 56 19.54 14.96 6.17
CA VAL A 56 19.26 14.16 7.37
C VAL A 56 19.81 14.88 8.60
N PRO A 57 18.98 15.17 9.60
CA PRO A 57 19.37 15.91 10.78
C PRO A 57 20.38 15.14 11.64
N ARG A 58 21.01 15.84 12.57
CA ARG A 58 21.88 15.23 13.59
C ARG A 58 21.05 14.29 14.48
N LEU A 59 21.56 13.07 14.68
CA LEU A 59 21.00 12.16 15.66
C LEU A 59 21.46 12.56 17.07
N VAL A 60 20.51 12.89 17.93
CA VAL A 60 20.76 13.18 19.34
C VAL A 60 19.75 12.40 20.16
N VAL A 61 20.23 11.48 20.97
CA VAL A 61 19.40 10.68 21.87
C VAL A 61 18.69 11.60 22.87
N GLY A 62 17.38 11.44 22.99
CA GLY A 62 16.56 12.27 23.88
C GLY A 62 16.33 13.70 23.41
N SER A 63 16.72 14.05 22.17
CA SER A 63 16.46 15.39 21.62
C SER A 63 15.00 15.55 21.23
N GLU A 64 14.31 16.48 21.86
CA GLU A 64 12.94 16.86 21.48
C GLU A 64 12.88 17.48 20.08
N ASN A 65 13.94 18.13 19.62
CA ASN A 65 13.96 18.80 18.31
C ASN A 65 13.69 17.86 17.13
N ASN A 66 14.15 16.61 17.20
CA ASN A 66 13.90 15.61 16.17
C ASN A 66 12.47 15.00 16.25
N GLN A 67 11.73 15.29 17.29
CA GLN A 67 10.34 14.83 17.46
C GLN A 67 9.31 15.88 17.00
N TRP A 68 9.74 17.10 16.73
CA TRP A 68 8.83 18.17 16.34
C TRP A 68 8.31 17.97 14.93
N ILE A 69 7.07 18.38 14.71
CA ILE A 69 6.45 18.38 13.39
C ILE A 69 7.29 19.25 12.44
N SER A 70 7.79 18.64 11.37
CA SER A 70 8.57 19.34 10.37
C SER A 70 8.33 18.78 8.97
N THR A 71 8.66 19.56 7.95
CA THR A 71 8.60 19.13 6.55
C THR A 71 9.52 17.94 6.23
N TYR A 72 10.51 17.65 7.08
CA TYR A 72 11.38 16.48 6.98
C TYR A 72 10.59 15.16 7.00
N TYR A 73 9.50 15.12 7.78
CA TYR A 73 8.64 13.95 7.90
C TYR A 73 7.47 13.92 6.92
N MET A 74 7.29 15.01 6.16
CA MET A 74 6.27 15.08 5.11
C MET A 74 6.75 14.39 3.84
N GLN A 75 5.97 13.48 3.32
CA GLN A 75 6.27 12.79 2.07
C GLN A 75 5.07 12.78 1.14
N ASN A 76 5.37 12.72 -0.16
CA ASN A 76 4.36 12.50 -1.18
C ASN A 76 3.87 11.05 -1.07
N THR A 77 2.55 10.87 -1.00
CA THR A 77 1.86 9.58 -0.90
C THR A 77 1.05 9.28 -2.15
N ASP A 78 1.42 9.84 -3.31
CA ASP A 78 0.81 9.50 -4.57
C ASP A 78 0.98 8.01 -4.85
N TYR A 79 -0.09 7.37 -5.29
CA TYR A 79 -0.07 5.97 -5.63
C TYR A 79 -1.08 5.59 -6.70
N PHE A 80 -0.81 4.47 -7.35
CA PHE A 80 -1.79 3.71 -8.13
C PHE A 80 -1.76 2.26 -7.65
N LYS A 81 -2.92 1.75 -7.25
CA LYS A 81 -3.09 0.40 -6.72
C LYS A 81 -3.96 -0.44 -7.65
N LEU A 82 -3.46 -1.58 -8.05
CA LEU A 82 -4.22 -2.60 -8.75
C LEU A 82 -4.91 -3.49 -7.73
N GLN A 83 -6.19 -3.17 -7.49
CA GLN A 83 -6.95 -3.76 -6.38
C GLN A 83 -7.45 -5.15 -6.67
N ASN A 84 -7.92 -5.40 -7.91
CA ASN A 84 -8.50 -6.67 -8.26
C ASN A 84 -8.24 -7.00 -9.73
N ILE A 85 -7.77 -8.21 -9.98
CA ILE A 85 -7.72 -8.80 -11.32
C ILE A 85 -8.44 -10.14 -11.24
N THR A 86 -9.35 -10.38 -12.16
CA THR A 86 -10.02 -11.68 -12.33
C THR A 86 -9.86 -12.13 -13.77
N ILE A 87 -9.47 -13.37 -13.93
CA ILE A 87 -9.39 -14.06 -15.21
C ILE A 87 -10.25 -15.31 -15.08
N GLY A 88 -11.19 -15.51 -15.99
CA GLY A 88 -12.06 -16.67 -15.99
C GLY A 88 -12.20 -17.27 -17.38
N TYR A 89 -12.56 -18.54 -17.42
CA TYR A 89 -12.93 -19.23 -18.64
C TYR A 89 -14.15 -20.11 -18.43
N ASP A 90 -15.12 -19.99 -19.33
CA ASP A 90 -16.33 -20.79 -19.35
C ASP A 90 -16.16 -22.00 -20.27
N PHE A 91 -16.09 -23.18 -19.68
CA PHE A 91 -15.91 -24.46 -20.35
C PHE A 91 -17.22 -25.11 -20.83
N THR A 92 -18.36 -24.48 -20.56
CA THR A 92 -19.69 -25.09 -20.85
C THR A 92 -19.82 -25.56 -22.29
N ARG A 93 -19.21 -24.81 -23.22
CA ARG A 93 -19.27 -25.15 -24.65
C ARG A 93 -18.32 -26.28 -25.07
N LEU A 94 -17.36 -26.63 -24.24
CA LEU A 94 -16.35 -27.64 -24.55
C LEU A 94 -16.79 -29.05 -24.10
N PHE A 95 -17.70 -29.15 -23.14
CA PHE A 95 -18.14 -30.41 -22.57
C PHE A 95 -19.64 -30.54 -22.67
N LYS A 96 -20.13 -31.70 -23.15
CA LYS A 96 -21.55 -32.09 -23.01
C LYS A 96 -21.78 -32.46 -21.54
N SER A 97 -22.34 -31.58 -20.77
CA SER A 97 -22.52 -31.70 -19.32
C SER A 97 -23.96 -31.36 -18.95
N PRO A 98 -24.52 -31.93 -17.88
CA PRO A 98 -25.83 -31.52 -17.35
C PRO A 98 -25.80 -30.11 -16.73
N PHE A 99 -24.62 -29.51 -16.57
CA PHE A 99 -24.48 -28.17 -16.03
C PHE A 99 -24.70 -27.10 -17.09
N SER A 100 -25.49 -26.10 -16.75
CA SER A 100 -25.77 -24.94 -17.60
C SER A 100 -24.56 -23.98 -17.66
N GLN A 101 -23.65 -24.01 -16.65
CA GLN A 101 -22.41 -23.28 -16.64
C GLN A 101 -21.31 -24.03 -15.89
N ILE A 102 -20.11 -24.07 -16.49
CA ILE A 102 -18.87 -24.55 -15.87
C ILE A 102 -17.81 -23.49 -16.09
N ARG A 103 -17.54 -22.67 -15.08
CA ARG A 103 -16.55 -21.58 -15.16
C ARG A 103 -15.44 -21.80 -14.15
N LEU A 104 -14.19 -21.83 -14.62
CA LEU A 104 -13.00 -21.76 -13.79
C LEU A 104 -12.49 -20.31 -13.77
N TYR A 105 -12.11 -19.81 -12.62
CA TYR A 105 -11.54 -18.47 -12.51
C TYR A 105 -10.38 -18.40 -11.51
N ALA A 106 -9.48 -17.46 -11.77
CA ALA A 106 -8.44 -17.05 -10.86
C ALA A 106 -8.59 -15.55 -10.59
N GLN A 107 -8.40 -15.15 -9.35
CA GLN A 107 -8.50 -13.77 -8.90
C GLN A 107 -7.29 -13.41 -8.04
N ALA A 108 -6.75 -12.22 -8.25
CA ALA A 108 -5.73 -11.64 -7.40
C ALA A 108 -6.24 -10.31 -6.84
N GLN A 109 -6.17 -10.17 -5.50
CA GLN A 109 -6.55 -8.93 -4.82
C GLN A 109 -5.31 -8.24 -4.25
N ASN A 110 -5.29 -6.91 -4.29
CA ASN A 110 -4.19 -6.05 -3.86
C ASN A 110 -2.85 -6.45 -4.51
N LEU A 111 -2.88 -6.72 -5.82
CA LEU A 111 -1.76 -7.34 -6.54
C LEU A 111 -0.49 -6.50 -6.47
N CYS A 112 -0.61 -5.20 -6.74
CA CYS A 112 0.53 -4.29 -6.65
C CYS A 112 0.10 -2.85 -6.37
N THR A 113 1.01 -2.11 -5.72
CA THR A 113 0.90 -0.67 -5.51
C THR A 113 2.13 -0.01 -6.11
N ILE A 114 1.91 0.93 -7.02
CA ILE A 114 2.95 1.74 -7.66
C ILE A 114 2.98 3.08 -6.92
N THR A 115 4.08 3.37 -6.23
CA THR A 115 4.25 4.58 -5.44
C THR A 115 5.73 4.92 -5.27
N LYS A 116 6.02 6.18 -4.97
CA LYS A 116 7.33 6.65 -4.51
C LYS A 116 7.38 6.84 -3.00
N TYR A 117 6.29 6.56 -2.30
CA TYR A 117 6.24 6.67 -0.85
C TYR A 117 7.19 5.67 -0.21
N SER A 118 8.01 6.14 0.75
CA SER A 118 9.01 5.32 1.44
C SER A 118 8.47 4.61 2.68
N GLY A 119 7.22 4.85 3.04
CA GLY A 119 6.53 4.16 4.14
C GLY A 119 6.00 2.79 3.74
N VAL A 120 5.21 2.20 4.62
CA VAL A 120 4.72 0.83 4.48
C VAL A 120 3.58 0.72 3.47
N ASP A 121 2.59 1.62 3.55
CA ASP A 121 1.45 1.69 2.63
C ASP A 121 1.10 3.17 2.37
N PRO A 122 1.02 3.63 1.11
CA PRO A 122 0.64 5.01 0.80
C PRO A 122 -0.84 5.30 1.02
N GLU A 123 -1.68 4.28 1.19
CA GLU A 123 -3.12 4.41 1.42
C GLU A 123 -3.44 4.78 2.88
N ILE A 124 -2.93 5.94 3.32
CA ILE A 124 -3.00 6.44 4.70
C ILE A 124 -4.36 7.09 5.03
N GLY A 125 -5.39 6.79 4.27
CA GLY A 125 -6.68 7.51 4.32
C GLY A 125 -7.54 7.27 5.56
N SER A 126 -7.35 6.18 6.26
CA SER A 126 -8.17 5.84 7.42
C SER A 126 -7.35 5.09 8.46
N ASN A 127 -6.73 5.80 9.35
CA ASN A 127 -6.28 5.19 10.59
C ASN A 127 -7.51 4.65 11.34
N GLY A 128 -7.92 3.42 10.92
CA GLY A 128 -8.96 2.61 11.49
C GLY A 128 -10.09 3.37 12.18
N GLY A 129 -11.29 3.25 11.67
CA GLY A 129 -12.47 3.90 12.24
C GLY A 129 -12.50 3.80 13.76
N GLY A 130 -12.01 4.79 14.42
CA GLY A 130 -11.86 4.87 15.85
C GLY A 130 -11.67 6.31 16.26
N LYS A 131 -11.24 6.48 17.48
CA LYS A 131 -11.03 7.74 18.19
C LYS A 131 -10.24 8.83 17.42
N TYR A 132 -9.56 8.46 16.31
CA TYR A 132 -8.68 9.31 15.50
C TYR A 132 -9.05 9.39 14.02
N GLY A 133 -10.29 9.10 13.64
CA GLY A 133 -10.76 9.19 12.24
C GLY A 133 -10.60 10.57 11.57
N TRP A 134 -10.30 11.60 12.36
CA TRP A 134 -9.96 12.96 11.90
C TRP A 134 -8.47 13.13 11.51
N ALA A 135 -7.60 12.19 11.89
CA ALA A 135 -6.15 12.28 11.64
C ALA A 135 -5.76 11.71 10.28
N ARG A 136 -6.41 12.17 9.21
CA ARG A 136 -6.04 11.82 7.84
C ARG A 136 -4.70 12.45 7.47
N GLY A 137 -3.87 11.70 6.75
CA GLY A 137 -2.54 12.17 6.34
C GLY A 137 -1.48 12.03 7.42
N ILE A 138 -1.75 11.29 8.49
CA ILE A 138 -0.77 10.92 9.51
C ILE A 138 -0.51 9.42 9.42
N ASP A 139 0.71 9.05 9.05
CA ASP A 139 1.15 7.65 9.04
C ASP A 139 1.75 7.29 10.40
N THR A 140 1.09 6.37 11.09
CA THR A 140 1.53 5.80 12.37
C THR A 140 2.19 4.43 12.21
N GLY A 141 2.49 4.01 10.97
CA GLY A 141 3.05 2.69 10.68
C GLY A 141 1.95 1.64 10.47
N LEU A 142 0.94 1.96 9.67
CA LEU A 142 -0.15 1.03 9.37
C LEU A 142 0.35 -0.20 8.62
N TYR A 143 -0.18 -1.35 8.99
CA TYR A 143 0.13 -2.60 8.31
C TYR A 143 -0.46 -2.59 6.88
N PRO A 144 0.29 -3.01 5.86
CA PRO A 144 -0.17 -2.99 4.48
C PRO A 144 -1.27 -4.03 4.25
N THR A 145 -2.17 -3.72 3.32
CA THR A 145 -3.20 -4.67 2.88
C THR A 145 -2.58 -5.93 2.29
N ALA A 146 -3.04 -7.10 2.77
CA ALA A 146 -2.54 -8.39 2.30
C ALA A 146 -2.89 -8.64 0.83
N ARG A 147 -2.00 -9.27 0.09
CA ARG A 147 -2.28 -9.82 -1.23
C ARG A 147 -3.02 -11.14 -1.07
N THR A 148 -4.10 -11.30 -1.81
CA THR A 148 -4.90 -12.52 -1.76
C THR A 148 -5.04 -13.10 -3.17
N TYR A 149 -4.81 -14.40 -3.29
CA TYR A 149 -5.00 -15.14 -4.53
C TYR A 149 -6.10 -16.18 -4.32
N VAL A 150 -7.05 -16.19 -5.21
CA VAL A 150 -8.20 -17.10 -5.16
C VAL A 150 -8.30 -17.84 -6.48
N VAL A 151 -8.50 -19.14 -6.42
CA VAL A 151 -8.91 -19.96 -7.56
C VAL A 151 -10.24 -20.60 -7.21
N GLY A 152 -11.19 -20.53 -8.12
CA GLY A 152 -12.53 -21.04 -7.88
C GLY A 152 -13.18 -21.61 -9.13
N VAL A 153 -14.19 -22.45 -8.89
CA VAL A 153 -15.04 -23.05 -9.92
C VAL A 153 -16.47 -22.65 -9.66
N THR A 154 -17.18 -22.21 -10.69
CA THR A 154 -18.62 -21.96 -10.65
C THR A 154 -19.32 -23.01 -11.46
N LEU A 155 -20.22 -23.76 -10.82
CA LEU A 155 -21.09 -24.75 -11.46
C LEU A 155 -22.53 -24.29 -11.30
N LYS A 156 -23.28 -24.23 -12.42
CA LYS A 156 -24.73 -24.01 -12.40
C LYS A 156 -25.40 -25.23 -13.05
N TYR A 157 -26.43 -25.70 -12.42
CA TYR A 157 -27.29 -26.78 -12.89
C TYR A 157 -28.47 -26.21 -13.69
#